data_5558952b26ae43715b5222c8f3265162
#
_entry.id   5558952b26ae43715b5222c8f3265162
#
_cell.length_a   1.000
_cell.length_b   1.000
_cell.length_c   1.000
_cell.angle_alpha   90.00
_cell.angle_beta   90.00
_cell.angle_gamma   90.00
#
_symmetry.space_group_name_H-M   'P 1'
#
loop_
_entity.id
_entity.type
_entity.pdbx_description
1 polymer ?
#
loop_
_entity_poly.entity_id
_entity_poly.type
_entity_poly.pdbx_seq_one_letter_code
_entity_poly.pdbx_strand_id
1 'polypeptide(L)'
;PPFFEDLGERKVEDIRGARVLLVLGDSVTTDHISPAGAIPVKSPAGQYLISKGVKPEDFNSYGSRRGNHEVMMRGTFANIRIKNLMLDGIEGGYAKKLPEGDVDFVYNVAMRYKAEGTPLLVIAGKEYGTGSSRDWAAKGTYLLGIKAVLAESFERIHRSNLVGMGVLPLEFLPGENRETLGLTGYEVYDILGLEDLKPRKLVDIVARREDGSEVRFQAIARLDTPVEVDYYKNGGILQTVLLNMLKEAKATE
;
A
#
# COMPACT_ATOMS: atom_id res chain seq x y z
N PRO A 1 -18.60 3.12 -4.10
CA PRO A 1 -17.66 4.19 -4.30
C PRO A 1 -16.28 3.63 -4.39
N PRO A 2 -15.17 4.22 -3.98
CA PRO A 2 -13.86 3.98 -4.62
C PRO A 2 -13.37 2.52 -4.60
N PHE A 3 -14.00 1.64 -3.82
CA PHE A 3 -13.61 0.23 -3.71
C PHE A 3 -14.28 -0.69 -4.76
N PHE A 4 -15.26 -0.19 -5.50
CA PHE A 4 -16.08 -0.98 -6.43
C PHE A 4 -16.16 -0.38 -7.83
N GLU A 5 -15.37 0.63 -8.14
CA GLU A 5 -15.42 1.32 -9.43
C GLU A 5 -15.02 0.42 -10.60
N ASP A 6 -14.15 -0.57 -10.34
CA ASP A 6 -13.64 -1.51 -11.35
C ASP A 6 -14.16 -2.96 -11.12
N LEU A 7 -15.43 -3.12 -10.76
CA LEU A 7 -16.03 -4.42 -10.56
C LEU A 7 -16.30 -5.11 -11.90
N GLY A 8 -15.36 -5.92 -12.35
CA GLY A 8 -15.46 -6.68 -13.60
C GLY A 8 -14.56 -7.90 -13.59
N GLU A 9 -14.48 -8.59 -14.71
CA GLU A 9 -13.49 -9.64 -14.88
C GLU A 9 -12.08 -9.02 -14.81
N ARG A 10 -11.40 -9.26 -13.69
CA ARG A 10 -10.01 -8.85 -13.52
C ARG A 10 -9.09 -9.94 -14.02
N LYS A 11 -8.18 -9.55 -14.89
CA LYS A 11 -7.02 -10.34 -15.21
C LYS A 11 -5.87 -9.91 -14.30
N VAL A 12 -5.33 -10.84 -13.52
CA VAL A 12 -4.13 -10.58 -12.71
C VAL A 12 -2.94 -10.46 -13.65
N GLU A 13 -2.28 -9.33 -13.61
CA GLU A 13 -1.09 -9.04 -14.42
C GLU A 13 0.12 -8.84 -13.52
N ASP A 14 1.31 -9.06 -14.09
CA ASP A 14 2.55 -8.69 -13.43
C ASP A 14 2.58 -7.19 -13.14
N ILE A 15 3.24 -6.83 -12.05
CA ILE A 15 3.44 -5.41 -11.70
C ILE A 15 4.74 -4.96 -12.37
N ARG A 16 4.65 -3.97 -13.25
CA ARG A 16 5.80 -3.47 -14.01
C ARG A 16 5.99 -1.98 -13.81
N GLY A 17 7.25 -1.55 -13.76
CA GLY A 17 7.60 -0.15 -13.67
C GLY A 17 7.19 0.50 -12.35
N ALA A 18 7.13 -0.27 -11.26
CA ALA A 18 6.71 0.24 -9.96
C ALA A 18 7.80 1.09 -9.31
N ARG A 19 7.36 2.11 -8.57
CA ARG A 19 8.22 2.94 -7.73
C ARG A 19 7.93 2.71 -6.26
N VAL A 20 8.94 2.84 -5.43
CA VAL A 20 8.80 2.75 -3.98
C VAL A 20 8.39 4.11 -3.41
N LEU A 21 7.24 4.13 -2.74
CA LEU A 21 6.74 5.33 -2.07
C LEU A 21 7.42 5.54 -0.71
N LEU A 22 7.62 4.46 0.03
CA LEU A 22 8.17 4.47 1.37
C LEU A 22 9.12 3.27 1.56
N VAL A 23 10.27 3.53 2.16
CA VAL A 23 11.13 2.51 2.76
C VAL A 23 11.08 2.69 4.26
N LEU A 24 10.57 1.68 4.96
CA LEU A 24 10.31 1.72 6.40
C LEU A 24 11.18 0.69 7.12
N GLY A 25 11.44 0.94 8.40
CA GLY A 25 12.17 0.01 9.27
C GLY A 25 11.30 -1.08 9.87
N ASP A 26 11.78 -1.66 10.96
CA ASP A 26 11.09 -2.71 11.71
C ASP A 26 9.93 -2.16 12.55
N SER A 27 8.96 -3.03 12.85
CA SER A 27 7.88 -2.76 13.80
C SER A 27 7.07 -1.49 13.52
N VAL A 28 6.84 -1.20 12.25
CA VAL A 28 5.91 -0.15 11.84
C VAL A 28 4.50 -0.59 12.18
N THR A 29 3.84 0.16 13.06
CA THR A 29 2.54 -0.21 13.60
C THR A 29 1.39 0.26 12.70
N THR A 30 0.22 -0.34 12.90
CA THR A 30 -1.02 0.13 12.27
C THR A 30 -1.37 1.57 12.66
N ASP A 31 -0.92 2.04 13.83
CA ASP A 31 -1.09 3.44 14.27
C ASP A 31 -0.19 4.41 13.50
N HIS A 32 0.95 3.96 13.00
CA HIS A 32 1.79 4.74 12.09
C HIS A 32 1.19 4.84 10.69
N ILE A 33 0.48 3.82 10.25
CA ILE A 33 -0.07 3.72 8.89
C ILE A 33 -1.44 4.38 8.81
N SER A 34 -2.36 3.95 9.67
CA SER A 34 -3.73 4.47 9.72
C SER A 34 -3.76 5.84 10.39
N PRO A 35 -4.47 6.82 9.82
CA PRO A 35 -4.55 8.14 10.43
C PRO A 35 -5.31 8.11 11.76
N ALA A 36 -4.80 8.82 12.74
CA ALA A 36 -5.39 8.98 14.07
C ALA A 36 -5.11 10.39 14.62
N GLY A 37 -5.91 10.78 15.62
CA GLY A 37 -5.75 12.06 16.30
C GLY A 37 -6.24 13.27 15.50
N ALA A 38 -5.73 14.45 15.87
CA ALA A 38 -6.11 15.72 15.27
C ALA A 38 -5.65 15.82 13.81
N ILE A 39 -6.43 16.53 13.01
CA ILE A 39 -6.11 16.80 11.60
C ILE A 39 -5.36 18.13 11.53
N PRO A 40 -4.07 18.14 11.14
CA PRO A 40 -3.32 19.38 11.01
C PRO A 40 -3.86 20.25 9.87
N VAL A 41 -3.94 21.55 10.09
CA VAL A 41 -4.50 22.49 9.11
C VAL A 41 -3.72 22.46 7.79
N LYS A 42 -2.40 22.40 7.85
CA LYS A 42 -1.55 22.40 6.66
C LYS A 42 -1.41 21.04 5.98
N SER A 43 -1.97 19.98 6.56
CA SER A 43 -1.93 18.65 5.97
C SER A 43 -2.83 18.54 4.74
N PRO A 44 -2.62 17.56 3.86
CA PRO A 44 -3.53 17.30 2.75
C PRO A 44 -5.00 17.12 3.19
N ALA A 45 -5.24 16.43 4.30
CA ALA A 45 -6.59 16.27 4.85
C ALA A 45 -7.19 17.60 5.32
N GLY A 46 -6.39 18.43 6.00
CA GLY A 46 -6.83 19.76 6.44
C GLY A 46 -7.18 20.67 5.26
N GLN A 47 -6.33 20.70 4.25
CA GLN A 47 -6.59 21.50 3.04
C GLN A 47 -7.81 21.01 2.26
N TYR A 48 -8.03 19.70 2.21
CA TYR A 48 -9.24 19.13 1.64
C TYR A 48 -10.51 19.61 2.37
N LEU A 49 -10.51 19.55 3.70
CA LEU A 49 -11.64 20.02 4.51
C LEU A 49 -11.93 21.51 4.31
N ILE A 50 -10.90 22.35 4.25
CA ILE A 50 -11.03 23.78 3.95
C ILE A 50 -11.65 23.96 2.56
N SER A 51 -11.25 23.21 1.57
CA SER A 51 -11.81 23.26 0.22
C SER A 51 -13.30 22.90 0.17
N LYS A 52 -13.78 22.15 1.17
CA LYS A 52 -15.19 21.78 1.36
C LYS A 52 -15.96 22.73 2.31
N GLY A 53 -15.34 23.84 2.69
CA GLY A 53 -15.97 24.85 3.54
C GLY A 53 -15.94 24.52 5.04
N VAL A 54 -15.18 23.53 5.48
CA VAL A 54 -15.02 23.20 6.89
C VAL A 54 -13.94 24.09 7.50
N LYS A 55 -14.28 24.77 8.59
CA LYS A 55 -13.31 25.62 9.30
C LYS A 55 -12.36 24.77 10.14
N PRO A 56 -11.13 25.25 10.40
CA PRO A 56 -10.15 24.50 11.24
C PRO A 56 -10.68 24.11 12.62
N GLU A 57 -11.48 24.96 13.27
CA GLU A 57 -12.09 24.66 14.56
C GLU A 57 -13.11 23.50 14.50
N ASP A 58 -13.62 23.19 13.32
CA ASP A 58 -14.63 22.16 13.08
C ASP A 58 -14.05 20.87 12.48
N PHE A 59 -12.73 20.75 12.35
CA PHE A 59 -12.08 19.59 11.75
C PHE A 59 -12.36 18.30 12.50
N ASN A 60 -12.45 18.37 13.84
CA ASN A 60 -12.46 17.18 14.70
C ASN A 60 -11.22 16.31 14.49
N SER A 61 -11.35 15.01 14.70
CA SER A 61 -10.25 14.06 14.54
C SER A 61 -10.43 13.19 13.28
N TYR A 62 -9.37 12.53 12.86
CA TYR A 62 -9.46 11.51 11.81
C TYR A 62 -10.48 10.42 12.17
N GLY A 63 -10.51 9.98 13.43
CA GLY A 63 -11.44 8.94 13.88
C GLY A 63 -12.91 9.32 13.72
N SER A 64 -13.28 10.59 13.96
CA SER A 64 -14.64 11.07 13.76
C SER A 64 -15.03 11.17 12.28
N ARG A 65 -14.05 11.21 11.38
CA ARG A 65 -14.25 11.30 9.93
C ARG A 65 -13.91 10.01 9.17
N ARG A 66 -13.80 8.89 9.88
CA ARG A 66 -13.42 7.60 9.29
C ARG A 66 -14.36 7.09 8.18
N GLY A 67 -15.57 7.61 8.09
CA GLY A 67 -16.50 7.34 6.99
C GLY A 67 -16.19 8.13 5.71
N ASN A 68 -15.30 9.10 5.77
CA ASN A 68 -14.89 9.91 4.64
C ASN A 68 -13.53 9.43 4.13
N HIS A 69 -13.52 8.63 3.07
CA HIS A 69 -12.29 8.09 2.50
C HIS A 69 -11.33 9.18 1.99
N GLU A 70 -11.84 10.31 1.54
CA GLU A 70 -11.04 11.44 1.07
C GLU A 70 -10.17 12.03 2.19
N VAL A 71 -10.71 12.09 3.41
CA VAL A 71 -9.96 12.51 4.60
C VAL A 71 -8.96 11.42 5.02
N MET A 72 -9.43 10.18 5.10
CA MET A 72 -8.63 9.07 5.62
C MET A 72 -7.45 8.73 4.71
N MET A 73 -7.62 8.70 3.39
CA MET A 73 -6.50 8.43 2.49
C MET A 73 -5.42 9.51 2.53
N ARG A 74 -5.81 10.76 2.79
CA ARG A 74 -4.88 11.88 2.92
C ARG A 74 -4.06 11.84 4.21
N GLY A 75 -4.54 11.12 5.22
CA GLY A 75 -3.84 10.90 6.48
C GLY A 75 -3.08 9.59 6.56
N THR A 76 -3.17 8.74 5.57
CA THR A 76 -2.46 7.45 5.54
C THR A 76 -0.96 7.69 5.40
N PHE A 77 -0.15 7.06 6.26
CA PHE A 77 1.28 7.30 6.40
C PHE A 77 1.65 8.76 6.76
N ALA A 78 0.74 9.54 7.29
CA ALA A 78 0.98 10.93 7.67
C ALA A 78 1.42 11.12 9.14
N ASN A 79 1.67 10.02 9.86
CA ASN A 79 2.11 10.08 11.25
C ASN A 79 3.47 10.78 11.38
N ILE A 80 3.59 11.70 12.35
CA ILE A 80 4.83 12.48 12.58
C ILE A 80 6.04 11.63 12.98
N ARG A 81 5.82 10.41 13.46
CA ARG A 81 6.86 9.47 13.90
C ARG A 81 7.32 8.51 12.81
N ILE A 82 6.68 8.55 11.66
CA ILE A 82 7.12 7.72 10.52
C ILE A 82 8.47 8.21 10.03
N LYS A 83 9.35 7.26 9.70
CA LYS A 83 10.63 7.52 9.05
C LYS A 83 10.65 6.85 7.70
N ASN A 84 10.58 7.65 6.65
CA ASN A 84 10.87 7.17 5.31
C ASN A 84 12.38 7.18 5.12
N LEU A 85 12.99 6.00 5.06
CA LEU A 85 14.45 5.83 4.95
C LEU A 85 15.00 6.26 3.58
N MET A 86 14.14 6.65 2.64
CA MET A 86 14.53 7.33 1.40
C MET A 86 14.88 8.81 1.63
N LEU A 87 14.53 9.37 2.79
CA LEU A 87 14.72 10.77 3.13
C LEU A 87 15.74 10.90 4.27
N ASP A 88 16.82 11.65 4.03
CA ASP A 88 17.82 11.91 5.05
C ASP A 88 17.35 12.99 6.02
N GLY A 89 17.27 12.65 7.31
CA GLY A 89 16.99 13.58 8.39
C GLY A 89 15.60 14.19 8.43
N ILE A 90 14.67 13.70 7.62
CA ILE A 90 13.27 14.14 7.61
C ILE A 90 12.40 13.07 8.25
N GLU A 91 11.72 13.41 9.34
CA GLU A 91 10.71 12.57 9.98
C GLU A 91 9.32 13.06 9.59
N GLY A 92 8.35 12.15 9.64
CA GLY A 92 6.96 12.44 9.34
C GLY A 92 6.49 11.86 8.01
N GLY A 93 5.27 12.17 7.66
CA GLY A 93 4.57 11.62 6.50
C GLY A 93 4.97 12.24 5.17
N TYR A 94 6.24 12.11 4.81
CA TYR A 94 6.79 12.65 3.57
C TYR A 94 7.33 11.55 2.66
N ALA A 95 7.32 11.82 1.38
CA ALA A 95 7.88 10.94 0.35
C ALA A 95 8.61 11.76 -0.71
N LYS A 96 9.41 11.07 -1.52
CA LYS A 96 10.17 11.67 -2.62
C LYS A 96 9.58 11.21 -3.94
N LYS A 97 9.25 12.17 -4.81
CA LYS A 97 8.80 11.86 -6.16
C LYS A 97 10.00 11.63 -7.07
N LEU A 98 10.10 10.45 -7.63
CA LEU A 98 11.16 10.09 -8.56
C LEU A 98 10.63 10.13 -10.02
N PRO A 99 11.45 10.46 -10.99
CA PRO A 99 12.89 10.76 -10.91
C PRO A 99 13.23 12.21 -10.47
N GLU A 100 12.27 13.12 -10.35
CA GLU A 100 12.50 14.56 -10.09
C GLU A 100 13.22 14.79 -8.75
N GLY A 101 12.88 14.04 -7.72
CA GLY A 101 13.56 14.07 -6.41
C GLY A 101 12.99 15.06 -5.42
N ASP A 102 11.91 15.76 -5.74
CA ASP A 102 11.24 16.67 -4.80
C ASP A 102 10.49 15.91 -3.71
N VAL A 103 10.46 16.50 -2.53
CA VAL A 103 9.85 15.94 -1.32
C VAL A 103 8.54 16.67 -1.03
N ASP A 104 7.49 15.90 -0.75
CA ASP A 104 6.17 16.42 -0.40
C ASP A 104 5.47 15.41 0.53
N PHE A 105 4.28 15.75 1.00
CA PHE A 105 3.44 14.82 1.74
C PHE A 105 3.22 13.52 0.97
N VAL A 106 3.17 12.41 1.70
CA VAL A 106 2.96 11.06 1.10
C VAL A 106 1.77 11.05 0.14
N TYR A 107 0.64 11.61 0.56
CA TYR A 107 -0.55 11.69 -0.29
C TYR A 107 -0.28 12.43 -1.61
N ASN A 108 0.36 13.57 -1.56
CA ASN A 108 0.63 14.38 -2.75
C ASN A 108 1.54 13.65 -3.73
N VAL A 109 2.59 13.02 -3.22
CA VAL A 109 3.52 12.21 -4.04
C VAL A 109 2.80 11.01 -4.65
N ALA A 110 1.99 10.30 -3.86
CA ALA A 110 1.20 9.16 -4.35
C ALA A 110 0.23 9.56 -5.47
N MET A 111 -0.42 10.70 -5.35
CA MET A 111 -1.35 11.18 -6.38
C MET A 111 -0.63 11.60 -7.67
N ARG A 112 0.58 12.14 -7.58
CA ARG A 112 1.41 12.43 -8.77
C ARG A 112 1.78 11.13 -9.50
N TYR A 113 2.18 10.10 -8.80
CA TYR A 113 2.43 8.79 -9.39
C TYR A 113 1.17 8.17 -10.00
N LYS A 114 0.05 8.30 -9.32
CA LYS A 114 -1.24 7.80 -9.82
C LYS A 114 -1.65 8.47 -11.13
N ALA A 115 -1.44 9.78 -11.25
CA ALA A 115 -1.71 10.53 -12.47
C ALA A 115 -0.81 10.08 -13.64
N GLU A 116 0.39 9.60 -13.37
CA GLU A 116 1.31 9.03 -14.35
C GLU A 116 1.04 7.54 -14.66
N GLY A 117 0.12 6.90 -13.95
CA GLY A 117 -0.15 5.47 -14.07
C GLY A 117 0.94 4.58 -13.48
N THR A 118 1.79 5.11 -12.60
CA THR A 118 2.88 4.37 -11.96
C THR A 118 2.38 3.59 -10.76
N PRO A 119 2.50 2.25 -10.73
CA PRO A 119 2.19 1.47 -9.55
C PRO A 119 3.21 1.72 -8.44
N LEU A 120 2.76 1.59 -7.17
CA LEU A 120 3.58 1.88 -6.02
C LEU A 120 3.83 0.65 -5.16
N LEU A 121 4.98 0.66 -4.49
CA LEU A 121 5.40 -0.34 -3.50
C LEU A 121 5.76 0.36 -2.18
N VAL A 122 5.64 -0.40 -1.10
CA VAL A 122 6.26 -0.08 0.19
C VAL A 122 7.25 -1.19 0.51
N ILE A 123 8.45 -0.83 0.95
CA ILE A 123 9.44 -1.76 1.49
C ILE A 123 9.51 -1.54 2.99
N ALA A 124 9.45 -2.62 3.76
CA ALA A 124 9.46 -2.57 5.22
C ALA A 124 10.36 -3.66 5.81
N GLY A 125 10.62 -3.55 7.10
CA GLY A 125 11.40 -4.51 7.87
C GLY A 125 10.54 -5.61 8.50
N LYS A 126 10.88 -5.99 9.73
CA LYS A 126 10.20 -7.04 10.49
C LYS A 126 8.91 -6.55 11.11
N GLU A 127 7.95 -7.47 11.27
CA GLU A 127 6.70 -7.26 12.02
C GLU A 127 5.88 -6.06 11.50
N TYR A 128 5.79 -5.93 10.18
CA TYR A 128 5.02 -4.85 9.56
C TYR A 128 3.54 -4.95 9.89
N GLY A 129 2.98 -3.86 10.43
CA GLY A 129 1.56 -3.78 10.77
C GLY A 129 1.19 -4.26 12.16
N THR A 130 2.14 -4.31 13.10
CA THR A 130 1.88 -4.64 14.50
C THR A 130 0.94 -3.62 15.16
N GLY A 131 0.34 -4.00 16.29
CA GLY A 131 -0.56 -3.14 17.06
C GLY A 131 -2.03 -3.47 16.86
N SER A 132 -2.90 -2.46 17.05
CA SER A 132 -4.35 -2.62 16.94
C SER A 132 -4.78 -3.01 15.54
N SER A 133 -5.82 -3.83 15.43
CA SER A 133 -6.45 -4.11 14.14
C SER A 133 -7.13 -2.86 13.59
N ARG A 134 -6.51 -2.23 12.59
CA ARG A 134 -7.05 -1.06 11.89
C ARG A 134 -7.15 -1.36 10.41
N ASP A 135 -8.37 -1.55 9.94
CA ASP A 135 -8.64 -1.83 8.53
C ASP A 135 -8.25 -0.66 7.61
N TRP A 136 -8.31 0.58 8.10
CA TRP A 136 -7.85 1.75 7.37
C TRP A 136 -6.35 1.74 7.06
N ALA A 137 -5.55 1.02 7.83
CA ALA A 137 -4.15 0.81 7.48
C ALA A 137 -4.00 0.12 6.11
N ALA A 138 -4.87 -0.83 5.80
CA ALA A 138 -4.90 -1.49 4.50
C ALA A 138 -5.70 -0.72 3.45
N LYS A 139 -6.85 -0.16 3.81
CA LYS A 139 -7.70 0.64 2.90
C LYS A 139 -6.96 1.87 2.38
N GLY A 140 -6.30 2.62 3.27
CA GLY A 140 -5.51 3.78 2.88
C GLY A 140 -4.35 3.41 1.98
N THR A 141 -3.66 2.32 2.29
CA THR A 141 -2.58 1.77 1.46
C THR A 141 -3.07 1.50 0.03
N TYR A 142 -4.20 0.82 -0.11
CA TYR A 142 -4.83 0.57 -1.40
C TYR A 142 -5.18 1.86 -2.15
N LEU A 143 -5.83 2.80 -1.48
CA LEU A 143 -6.30 4.05 -2.10
C LEU A 143 -5.15 4.94 -2.58
N LEU A 144 -3.98 4.87 -1.96
CA LEU A 144 -2.78 5.58 -2.41
C LEU A 144 -2.16 5.00 -3.68
N GLY A 145 -2.65 3.86 -4.16
CA GLY A 145 -2.10 3.21 -5.36
C GLY A 145 -0.97 2.23 -5.08
N ILE A 146 -0.77 1.85 -3.83
CA ILE A 146 0.23 0.85 -3.44
C ILE A 146 -0.31 -0.54 -3.82
N LYS A 147 0.44 -1.25 -4.67
CA LYS A 147 0.06 -2.56 -5.19
C LYS A 147 0.61 -3.71 -4.38
N ALA A 148 1.75 -3.52 -3.74
CA ALA A 148 2.40 -4.53 -2.93
C ALA A 148 3.19 -3.90 -1.79
N VAL A 149 3.36 -4.68 -0.73
CA VAL A 149 4.26 -4.37 0.40
C VAL A 149 5.28 -5.49 0.48
N LEU A 150 6.56 -5.15 0.38
CA LEU A 150 7.67 -6.09 0.50
C LEU A 150 8.32 -5.91 1.87
N ALA A 151 8.17 -6.90 2.74
CA ALA A 151 8.65 -6.84 4.13
C ALA A 151 9.42 -8.09 4.53
N GLU A 152 10.21 -8.00 5.60
CA GLU A 152 10.89 -9.16 6.17
C GLU A 152 9.90 -10.11 6.88
N SER A 153 8.88 -9.54 7.52
CA SER A 153 7.75 -10.28 8.08
C SER A 153 6.54 -9.38 8.29
N PHE A 154 5.37 -9.98 8.42
CA PHE A 154 4.10 -9.28 8.62
C PHE A 154 3.44 -9.70 9.92
N GLU A 155 2.78 -8.75 10.58
CA GLU A 155 1.77 -9.08 11.57
C GLU A 155 0.57 -9.73 10.85
N ARG A 156 0.04 -10.78 11.45
CA ARG A 156 -0.94 -11.69 10.81
C ARG A 156 -2.22 -10.97 10.37
N ILE A 157 -2.80 -10.14 11.23
CA ILE A 157 -4.08 -9.48 10.95
C ILE A 157 -3.90 -8.44 9.85
N HIS A 158 -2.83 -7.65 9.92
CA HIS A 158 -2.54 -6.63 8.91
C HIS A 158 -2.25 -7.27 7.54
N ARG A 159 -1.50 -8.38 7.51
CA ARG A 159 -1.31 -9.16 6.29
C ARG A 159 -2.64 -9.57 5.65
N SER A 160 -3.54 -10.13 6.45
CA SER A 160 -4.87 -10.52 5.97
C SER A 160 -5.68 -9.33 5.49
N ASN A 161 -5.59 -8.19 6.15
CA ASN A 161 -6.27 -6.96 5.73
C ASN A 161 -5.74 -6.43 4.40
N LEU A 162 -4.42 -6.49 4.19
CA LEU A 162 -3.82 -6.14 2.89
C LEU A 162 -4.38 -7.02 1.76
N VAL A 163 -4.40 -8.33 1.96
CA VAL A 163 -4.99 -9.28 1.00
C VAL A 163 -6.46 -8.97 0.75
N GLY A 164 -7.21 -8.71 1.81
CA GLY A 164 -8.62 -8.34 1.73
C GLY A 164 -8.91 -7.05 0.96
N MET A 165 -7.93 -6.19 0.84
CA MET A 165 -8.00 -4.94 0.05
C MET A 165 -7.37 -5.06 -1.33
N GLY A 166 -6.85 -6.22 -1.70
CA GLY A 166 -6.21 -6.45 -2.99
C GLY A 166 -4.78 -5.93 -3.07
N VAL A 167 -4.13 -5.70 -1.94
CA VAL A 167 -2.71 -5.36 -1.85
C VAL A 167 -1.90 -6.62 -1.59
N LEU A 168 -0.87 -6.88 -2.40
CA LEU A 168 -0.08 -8.10 -2.33
C LEU A 168 1.00 -8.01 -1.24
N PRO A 169 0.93 -8.83 -0.18
CA PRO A 169 2.03 -8.96 0.75
C PRO A 169 3.14 -9.84 0.17
N LEU A 170 4.35 -9.32 0.11
CA LEU A 170 5.54 -10.04 -0.33
C LEU A 170 6.54 -10.12 0.82
N GLU A 171 7.08 -11.30 1.07
CA GLU A 171 8.04 -11.53 2.13
C GLU A 171 9.40 -11.89 1.54
N PHE A 172 10.46 -11.20 2.01
CA PHE A 172 11.81 -11.57 1.69
C PHE A 172 12.10 -13.03 2.08
N LEU A 173 12.93 -13.70 1.31
CA LEU A 173 13.44 -15.03 1.69
C LEU A 173 14.25 -14.96 2.99
N PRO A 174 14.34 -16.07 3.76
CA PRO A 174 15.14 -16.09 4.99
C PRO A 174 16.56 -15.60 4.77
N GLY A 175 17.00 -14.67 5.61
CA GLY A 175 18.33 -14.06 5.53
C GLY A 175 18.45 -12.92 4.52
N GLU A 176 17.42 -12.61 3.77
CA GLU A 176 17.39 -11.49 2.84
C GLU A 176 16.55 -10.33 3.39
N ASN A 177 17.00 -9.12 3.12
CA ASN A 177 16.27 -7.89 3.39
C ASN A 177 16.76 -6.78 2.43
N ARG A 178 16.23 -5.58 2.55
CA ARG A 178 16.64 -4.47 1.68
C ARG A 178 18.15 -4.16 1.78
N GLU A 179 18.75 -4.33 2.95
CA GLU A 179 20.18 -4.04 3.18
C GLU A 179 21.06 -5.09 2.55
N THR A 180 20.75 -6.37 2.75
CA THR A 180 21.53 -7.47 2.16
C THR A 180 21.45 -7.49 0.63
N LEU A 181 20.33 -7.06 0.07
CA LEU A 181 20.11 -6.95 -1.37
C LEU A 181 20.54 -5.60 -1.96
N GLY A 182 20.90 -4.64 -1.11
CA GLY A 182 21.32 -3.32 -1.55
C GLY A 182 20.20 -2.48 -2.16
N LEU A 183 18.97 -2.65 -1.68
CA LEU A 183 17.82 -1.89 -2.14
C LEU A 183 17.73 -0.55 -1.42
N THR A 184 17.68 0.54 -2.16
CA THR A 184 17.65 1.92 -1.63
C THR A 184 16.23 2.52 -1.62
N GLY A 185 15.34 1.99 -2.46
CA GLY A 185 14.04 2.57 -2.77
C GLY A 185 14.04 3.46 -4.02
N TYR A 186 15.20 3.72 -4.61
CA TYR A 186 15.33 4.55 -5.83
C TYR A 186 15.22 3.72 -7.12
N GLU A 187 15.17 2.41 -7.03
CA GLU A 187 15.06 1.50 -8.16
C GLU A 187 13.65 1.53 -8.78
N VAL A 188 13.57 1.07 -10.01
CA VAL A 188 12.30 0.71 -10.67
C VAL A 188 12.11 -0.78 -10.54
N TYR A 189 10.94 -1.21 -10.09
CA TYR A 189 10.64 -2.60 -9.75
C TYR A 189 9.68 -3.25 -10.74
N ASP A 190 9.98 -4.49 -11.11
CA ASP A 190 9.02 -5.41 -11.73
C ASP A 190 8.79 -6.59 -10.78
N ILE A 191 7.55 -6.98 -10.61
CA ILE A 191 7.14 -8.18 -9.87
C ILE A 191 6.50 -9.11 -10.88
N LEU A 192 7.12 -10.27 -11.11
CA LEU A 192 6.81 -11.19 -12.19
C LEU A 192 6.26 -12.51 -11.65
N GLY A 193 5.43 -13.19 -12.45
CA GLY A 193 4.86 -14.48 -12.08
C GLY A 193 3.53 -14.36 -11.33
N LEU A 194 2.83 -13.23 -11.46
CA LEU A 194 1.56 -13.00 -10.78
C LEU A 194 0.34 -13.57 -11.53
N GLU A 195 0.50 -13.96 -12.78
CA GLU A 195 -0.60 -14.53 -13.57
C GLU A 195 -1.04 -15.92 -13.08
N ASP A 196 -0.13 -16.67 -12.48
CA ASP A 196 -0.32 -18.04 -12.03
C ASP A 196 -0.04 -18.18 -10.52
N LEU A 197 -0.74 -17.38 -9.71
CA LEU A 197 -0.58 -17.38 -8.26
C LEU A 197 -1.19 -18.63 -7.64
N LYS A 198 -0.40 -19.20 -6.71
CA LYS A 198 -0.78 -20.28 -5.79
C LYS A 198 -0.40 -19.87 -4.38
N PRO A 199 -0.94 -20.52 -3.34
CA PRO A 199 -0.54 -20.19 -1.97
C PRO A 199 0.98 -20.21 -1.77
N ARG A 200 1.51 -19.12 -1.23
CA ARG A 200 2.94 -18.95 -0.91
C ARG A 200 3.89 -19.13 -2.09
N LYS A 201 3.43 -18.82 -3.31
CA LYS A 201 4.27 -18.89 -4.50
C LYS A 201 5.49 -17.97 -4.38
N LEU A 202 6.64 -18.45 -4.82
CA LEU A 202 7.81 -17.60 -5.04
C LEU A 202 7.61 -16.80 -6.33
N VAL A 203 7.73 -15.50 -6.21
CA VAL A 203 7.66 -14.57 -7.34
C VAL A 203 9.01 -13.94 -7.60
N ASP A 204 9.28 -13.61 -8.85
CA ASP A 204 10.53 -12.98 -9.25
C ASP A 204 10.41 -11.46 -9.18
N ILE A 205 11.40 -10.81 -8.57
CA ILE A 205 11.47 -9.37 -8.48
C ILE A 205 12.75 -8.89 -9.15
N VAL A 206 12.61 -7.88 -9.99
CA VAL A 206 13.72 -7.20 -10.65
C VAL A 206 13.71 -5.75 -10.22
N ALA A 207 14.78 -5.30 -9.58
CA ALA A 207 15.02 -3.92 -9.19
C ALA A 207 16.08 -3.31 -10.10
N ARG A 208 15.71 -2.34 -10.94
CA ARG A 208 16.62 -1.67 -11.86
C ARG A 208 17.07 -0.34 -11.30
N ARG A 209 18.38 -0.15 -11.23
CA ARG A 209 19.00 1.11 -10.82
C ARG A 209 19.11 2.09 -11.98
N GLU A 210 19.34 3.34 -11.65
CA GLU A 210 19.53 4.42 -12.63
C GLU A 210 20.73 4.18 -13.56
N ASP A 211 21.79 3.53 -13.06
CA ASP A 211 22.98 3.16 -13.86
C ASP A 211 22.75 1.96 -14.80
N GLY A 212 21.52 1.41 -14.83
CA GLY A 212 21.16 0.25 -15.64
C GLY A 212 21.47 -1.10 -14.98
N SER A 213 22.13 -1.14 -13.83
CA SER A 213 22.34 -2.38 -13.09
C SER A 213 21.04 -2.91 -12.50
N GLU A 214 20.94 -4.22 -12.33
CA GLU A 214 19.76 -4.89 -11.81
C GLU A 214 20.09 -5.73 -10.59
N VAL A 215 19.16 -5.74 -9.63
CA VAL A 215 19.13 -6.73 -8.56
C VAL A 215 17.95 -7.65 -8.83
N ARG A 216 18.23 -8.94 -8.95
CA ARG A 216 17.20 -9.98 -9.15
C ARG A 216 17.13 -10.86 -7.93
N PHE A 217 15.93 -11.04 -7.39
CA PHE A 217 15.68 -11.86 -6.23
C PHE A 217 14.25 -12.41 -6.24
N GLN A 218 13.96 -13.34 -5.35
CA GLN A 218 12.64 -13.90 -5.19
C GLN A 218 12.04 -13.48 -3.85
N ALA A 219 10.73 -13.39 -3.81
CA ALA A 219 9.96 -13.16 -2.59
C ALA A 219 8.78 -14.13 -2.51
N ILE A 220 8.30 -14.38 -1.31
CA ILE A 220 7.13 -15.22 -1.07
C ILE A 220 5.88 -14.35 -1.21
N ALA A 221 4.98 -14.70 -2.11
CA ALA A 221 3.65 -14.09 -2.14
C ALA A 221 2.84 -14.63 -0.95
N ARG A 222 2.63 -13.78 0.06
CA ARG A 222 1.98 -14.16 1.32
C ARG A 222 0.46 -14.19 1.19
N LEU A 223 0.02 -14.95 0.21
CA LEU A 223 -1.33 -15.47 0.06
C LEU A 223 -1.26 -16.91 0.57
N ASP A 224 -1.70 -17.13 1.80
CA ASP A 224 -1.37 -18.37 2.52
C ASP A 224 -2.35 -19.50 2.26
N THR A 225 -3.52 -19.19 1.70
CA THR A 225 -4.59 -20.16 1.39
C THR A 225 -5.14 -19.94 -0.02
N PRO A 226 -5.81 -20.98 -0.62
CA PRO A 226 -6.49 -20.79 -1.90
C PRO A 226 -7.56 -19.69 -1.88
N VAL A 227 -8.25 -19.51 -0.76
CA VAL A 227 -9.26 -18.46 -0.58
C VAL A 227 -8.62 -17.07 -0.66
N GLU A 228 -7.46 -16.87 -0.04
CA GLU A 228 -6.73 -15.61 -0.11
C GLU A 228 -6.21 -15.30 -1.53
N VAL A 229 -5.84 -16.35 -2.28
CA VAL A 229 -5.49 -16.19 -3.71
C VAL A 229 -6.69 -15.67 -4.48
N ASP A 230 -7.90 -16.21 -4.23
CA ASP A 230 -9.12 -15.75 -4.87
C ASP A 230 -9.47 -14.31 -4.48
N TYR A 231 -9.30 -13.93 -3.22
CA TYR A 231 -9.48 -12.54 -2.78
C TYR A 231 -8.59 -11.58 -3.55
N TYR A 232 -7.31 -11.92 -3.66
CA TYR A 232 -6.37 -11.08 -4.40
C TYR A 232 -6.74 -10.99 -5.89
N LYS A 233 -7.05 -12.12 -6.53
CA LYS A 233 -7.44 -12.15 -7.95
C LYS A 233 -8.68 -11.31 -8.25
N ASN A 234 -9.64 -11.28 -7.33
CA ASN A 234 -10.88 -10.52 -7.48
C ASN A 234 -10.75 -9.05 -7.03
N GLY A 235 -9.61 -8.67 -6.50
CA GLY A 235 -9.35 -7.30 -6.03
C GLY A 235 -9.74 -7.03 -4.59
N GLY A 236 -10.13 -8.06 -3.83
CA GLY A 236 -10.43 -7.98 -2.40
C GLY A 236 -11.58 -8.88 -1.96
N ILE A 237 -11.83 -8.92 -0.65
CA ILE A 237 -12.88 -9.75 -0.05
C ILE A 237 -14.27 -9.30 -0.50
N LEU A 238 -14.57 -8.01 -0.43
CA LEU A 238 -15.90 -7.49 -0.79
C LEU A 238 -16.21 -7.73 -2.26
N GLN A 239 -15.24 -7.54 -3.13
CA GLN A 239 -15.35 -7.82 -4.56
C GLN A 239 -15.65 -9.31 -4.81
N THR A 240 -14.97 -10.19 -4.09
CA THR A 240 -15.18 -11.64 -4.18
C THR A 240 -16.62 -12.03 -3.78
N VAL A 241 -17.08 -11.49 -2.65
CA VAL A 241 -18.45 -11.75 -2.16
C VAL A 241 -19.48 -11.26 -3.18
N LEU A 242 -19.35 -10.05 -3.68
CA LEU A 242 -20.29 -9.50 -4.67
C LEU A 242 -20.29 -10.30 -5.98
N LEU A 243 -19.13 -10.71 -6.47
CA LEU A 243 -19.02 -11.54 -7.68
C LEU A 243 -19.69 -12.90 -7.49
N ASN A 244 -19.56 -13.53 -6.32
CA ASN A 244 -20.20 -14.79 -6.01
C ASN A 244 -21.73 -14.63 -5.94
N MET A 245 -22.23 -13.60 -5.27
CA MET A 245 -23.68 -13.30 -5.22
C MET A 245 -24.26 -13.07 -6.61
N LEU A 246 -23.52 -12.37 -7.49
CA LEU A 246 -23.97 -12.15 -8.88
C LEU A 246 -24.02 -13.45 -9.68
N LYS A 247 -23.08 -14.37 -9.45
CA LYS A 247 -23.08 -15.70 -10.11
C LYS A 247 -24.26 -16.55 -9.63
N GLU A 248 -24.54 -16.54 -8.34
CA GLU A 248 -25.67 -17.27 -7.75
C GLU A 248 -27.02 -16.74 -8.27
N ALA A 249 -27.17 -15.41 -8.34
CA ALA A 249 -28.39 -14.80 -8.88
C ALA A 249 -28.64 -15.18 -10.34
N LYS A 250 -27.59 -15.20 -11.17
CA LYS A 250 -27.71 -15.62 -12.59
C LYS A 250 -27.97 -17.12 -12.77
N ALA A 251 -27.60 -17.94 -11.80
CA ALA A 251 -27.82 -19.38 -11.86
C ALA A 251 -29.27 -19.78 -11.47
N THR A 252 -30.02 -18.85 -10.87
CA THR A 252 -31.41 -19.01 -10.44
C THR A 252 -32.45 -18.44 -11.43
N GLU A 253 -32.00 -17.80 -12.50
CA GLU A 253 -32.82 -17.40 -13.66
C GLU A 253 -32.79 -18.48 -14.75
#